data_b65699224c09fa6da6351ab19d35c75c
#
_entry.id   b65699224c09fa6da6351ab19d35c75c
#
_cell.length_a   1.000
_cell.length_b   1.000
_cell.length_c   1.000
_cell.angle_alpha   90.00
_cell.angle_beta   90.00
_cell.angle_gamma   90.00
#
_symmetry.space_group_name_H-M   'P 1'
#
loop_
_entity.id
_entity.type
_entity.pdbx_description
1 polymer ?
#
loop_
_entity_poly.entity_id
_entity_poly.type
_entity_poly.pdbx_seq_one_letter_code
_entity_poly.pdbx_strand_id
1 'polypeptide(L)' 'TVYHFDMFRVESWDDLYSTGFYDYLETGAVLVIEWSEHIEEALPKDCIKIQIALGAHENERIFTVEGGNL' A
#
# COMPACT_ATOMS: atom_id res chain seq x y z
N THR A 1 -13.57 8.43 -5.83
CA THR A 1 -12.23 8.98 -5.99
C THR A 1 -11.19 7.96 -5.53
N VAL A 2 -10.14 7.84 -6.28
CA VAL A 2 -9.02 6.95 -5.98
C VAL A 2 -7.76 7.80 -5.84
N TYR A 3 -7.03 7.60 -4.75
CA TYR A 3 -5.74 8.25 -4.53
C TYR A 3 -4.63 7.21 -4.59
N HIS A 4 -3.53 7.57 -5.24
CA HIS A 4 -2.37 6.70 -5.37
C HIS A 4 -1.20 7.29 -4.58
N PHE A 5 -0.59 6.46 -3.74
CA PHE A 5 0.60 6.83 -2.96
C PHE A 5 1.74 5.87 -3.28
N ASP A 6 2.92 6.43 -3.47
CA ASP A 6 4.16 5.67 -3.58
C ASP A 6 5.00 5.98 -2.34
N MET A 7 5.17 4.99 -1.48
CA MET A 7 5.86 5.14 -0.20
C MET A 7 7.33 4.73 -0.25
N PHE A 8 7.89 4.60 -1.43
CA PHE A 8 9.27 4.15 -1.61
C PHE A 8 10.29 5.00 -0.83
N ARG A 9 10.08 6.32 -0.77
CA ARG A 9 10.99 7.25 -0.11
C ARG A 9 10.64 7.58 1.33
N VAL A 10 9.61 6.97 1.87
CA VAL A 10 9.21 7.21 3.26
C VAL A 10 10.13 6.42 4.18
N GLU A 11 10.86 7.13 5.06
CA GLU A 11 11.81 6.52 5.99
C GLU A 11 11.49 6.82 7.46
N SER A 12 10.55 7.72 7.72
CA SER A 12 10.19 8.14 9.07
C SER A 12 8.72 8.50 9.17
N TRP A 13 8.23 8.64 10.40
CA TRP A 13 6.87 9.12 10.64
C TRP A 13 6.66 10.53 10.10
N ASP A 14 7.67 11.38 10.18
CA ASP A 14 7.59 12.74 9.64
C ASP A 14 7.44 12.73 8.13
N ASP A 15 8.16 11.85 7.45
CA ASP A 15 8.02 11.69 6.00
C ASP A 15 6.60 11.27 5.65
N LEU A 16 6.03 10.34 6.40
CA LEU A 16 4.67 9.86 6.17
C LEU A 16 3.65 10.98 6.36
N TYR A 17 3.78 11.76 7.43
CA TYR A 17 2.90 12.90 7.68
C TYR A 17 2.94 13.89 6.52
N SER A 18 4.12 14.13 5.96
CA SER A 18 4.30 15.07 4.87
C SER A 18 3.58 14.66 3.58
N THR A 19 3.26 13.38 3.42
CA THR A 19 2.53 12.91 2.24
C THR A 19 1.03 13.27 2.28
N GLY A 20 0.50 13.59 3.45
CA GLY A 20 -0.93 13.79 3.63
C GLY A 20 -1.72 12.49 3.79
N PHE A 21 -1.03 11.35 3.92
CA PHE A 21 -1.64 10.02 3.97
C PHE A 21 -2.81 9.93 4.97
N TYR A 22 -2.61 10.40 6.19
CA TYR A 22 -3.65 10.29 7.22
C TYR A 22 -4.91 11.07 6.88
N ASP A 23 -4.76 12.24 6.26
CA ASP A 23 -5.91 13.04 5.85
C ASP A 23 -6.71 12.32 4.77
N TYR A 24 -6.03 11.74 3.79
CA TYR A 24 -6.68 11.00 2.72
C TYR A 24 -7.32 9.70 3.23
N LEU A 25 -6.68 9.06 4.21
CA LEU A 25 -7.23 7.83 4.80
C LEU A 25 -8.61 8.07 5.41
N GLU A 26 -8.84 9.24 5.98
CA GLU A 26 -10.10 9.59 6.62
C GLU A 26 -11.21 9.99 5.64
N THR A 27 -10.90 10.18 4.37
CA THR A 27 -11.90 10.60 3.39
C THR A 27 -12.89 9.52 2.99
N GLY A 28 -12.60 8.27 3.29
CA GLY A 28 -13.40 7.14 2.82
C GLY A 28 -13.15 6.76 1.37
N ALA A 29 -12.22 7.41 0.71
CA ALA A 29 -11.85 7.09 -0.67
C ALA A 29 -11.03 5.79 -0.74
N VAL A 30 -10.88 5.26 -1.94
CA VAL A 30 -9.99 4.13 -2.18
C VAL A 30 -8.56 4.63 -2.27
N LEU A 31 -7.66 4.06 -1.50
CA LEU A 31 -6.23 4.37 -1.55
C LEU A 31 -5.48 3.18 -2.13
N VAL A 32 -4.68 3.43 -3.16
CA VAL A 32 -3.77 2.44 -3.74
C VAL A 32 -2.36 2.82 -3.31
N ILE A 33 -1.71 1.93 -2.59
CA ILE A 33 -0.43 2.24 -1.95
C ILE A 33 0.65 1.28 -2.43
N GLU A 34 1.69 1.83 -3.05
CA GLU A 34 2.87 1.07 -3.44
C GLU A 34 3.94 1.19 -2.34
N TRP A 35 4.77 0.16 -2.20
CA TRP A 35 5.82 0.09 -1.18
C TRP A 35 5.25 0.22 0.23
N SER A 36 4.11 -0.42 0.46
CA SER A 36 3.39 -0.34 1.74
C SER A 36 4.18 -0.92 2.91
N GLU A 37 5.18 -1.77 2.66
CA GLU A 37 6.05 -2.32 3.70
C GLU A 37 6.79 -1.22 4.47
N HIS A 38 6.99 -0.06 3.87
CA HIS A 38 7.63 1.08 4.55
C HIS A 38 6.72 1.72 5.59
N ILE A 39 5.41 1.49 5.51
CA ILE A 39 4.43 2.08 6.41
C ILE A 39 3.50 1.04 7.02
N GLU A 40 3.97 -0.20 7.15
CA GLU A 40 3.16 -1.34 7.59
C GLU A 40 2.34 -1.06 8.85
N GLU A 41 2.95 -0.41 9.84
CA GLU A 41 2.29 -0.12 11.10
C GLU A 41 1.19 0.93 11.00
N ALA A 42 1.18 1.72 9.94
CA ALA A 42 0.16 2.75 9.72
C ALA A 42 -1.04 2.23 8.95
N LEU A 43 -0.96 1.04 8.40
CA LEU A 43 -2.03 0.48 7.56
C LEU A 43 -3.20 -0.01 8.41
N PRO A 44 -4.45 0.21 7.96
CA PRO A 44 -5.61 -0.40 8.61
C PRO A 44 -5.50 -1.92 8.58
N LYS A 45 -6.04 -2.59 9.61
CA LYS A 45 -5.97 -4.05 9.71
C LYS A 45 -6.79 -4.76 8.65
N ASP A 46 -7.82 -4.12 8.14
CA ASP A 46 -8.71 -4.68 7.13
C ASP A 46 -8.32 -4.34 5.69
N CYS A 47 -7.14 -3.77 5.49
CA CYS A 47 -6.67 -3.46 4.14
C CYS A 47 -6.40 -4.74 3.34
N ILE A 48 -6.50 -4.61 2.01
CA ILE A 48 -6.15 -5.69 1.10
C ILE A 48 -4.70 -5.55 0.73
N LYS A 49 -3.93 -6.62 0.90
CA LYS A 49 -2.51 -6.64 0.53
C LYS A 49 -2.31 -7.50 -0.71
N ILE A 50 -1.59 -6.96 -1.67
CA ILE A 50 -1.26 -7.66 -2.90
C ILE A 50 0.26 -7.71 -3.00
N GLN A 51 0.80 -8.93 -2.96
CA GLN A 51 2.22 -9.15 -3.17
C GLN A 51 2.45 -9.62 -4.59
N ILE A 52 3.38 -8.97 -5.29
CA ILE A 52 3.72 -9.32 -6.66
C ILE A 52 5.17 -9.77 -6.69
N ALA A 53 5.38 -11.00 -7.12
CA ALA A 53 6.71 -11.61 -7.17
C ALA A 53 7.02 -12.08 -8.58
N LEU A 54 8.32 -12.24 -8.87
CA LEU A 54 8.76 -12.83 -10.12
C LEU A 54 8.43 -14.32 -10.12
N GLY A 55 7.93 -14.81 -11.26
CA GLY A 55 7.65 -16.22 -11.43
C GLY A 55 8.86 -17.00 -11.95
N ALA A 56 8.61 -18.23 -12.35
CA ALA A 56 9.65 -19.13 -12.87
C ALA A 56 10.16 -18.72 -14.25
N HIS A 57 9.34 -18.00 -15.00
CA HIS A 57 9.65 -17.56 -16.37
C HIS A 57 9.74 -16.04 -16.43
N GLU A 58 10.46 -15.55 -17.45
CA GLU A 58 10.75 -14.13 -17.61
C GLU A 58 9.50 -13.24 -17.62
N ASN A 59 8.43 -13.70 -18.24
CA ASN A 59 7.19 -12.94 -18.39
C ASN A 59 6.12 -13.32 -17.37
N GLU A 60 6.50 -14.08 -16.34
CA GLU A 60 5.56 -14.56 -15.34
C GLU A 60 5.64 -13.73 -14.07
N ARG A 61 4.47 -13.43 -13.50
CA ARG A 61 4.37 -12.76 -12.18
C ARG A 61 3.38 -13.54 -11.32
N ILE A 62 3.73 -13.68 -10.06
CA ILE A 62 2.89 -14.36 -9.08
C ILE A 62 2.27 -13.32 -8.17
N PHE A 63 0.93 -13.31 -8.12
CA PHE A 63 0.16 -12.39 -7.29
C PHE A 63 -0.39 -13.16 -6.10
N THR A 64 -0.09 -12.67 -4.90
CA THR A 64 -0.68 -13.21 -3.67
C THR A 64 -1.56 -12.14 -3.07
N VAL A 65 -2.84 -12.43 -2.87
CA VAL A 65 -3.83 -11.46 -2.36
C VAL A 65 -4.33 -11.95 -1.02
N GLU A 66 -4.29 -11.09 -0.01
CA GLU A 66 -4.78 -11.43 1.32
C GLU A 66 -5.44 -10.24 2.00
N GLY A 67 -6.26 -10.51 2.99
CA GLY A 67 -6.91 -9.48 3.80
C GLY A 67 -8.23 -9.02 3.25
N GLY A 68 -8.81 -8.02 3.91
CA GLY A 68 -10.12 -7.48 3.54
C GLY A 68 -11.25 -8.49 3.70
N ASN A 69 -12.28 -8.31 2.91
CA ASN A 69 -13.46 -9.20 2.88
C ASN A 69 -13.51 -10.03 1.59
N LEU A 70 -12.38 -10.51 1.18
CA LEU A 70 -12.27 -11.31 -0.05
C LEU A 70 -12.92 -12.68 0.06
#